data_a26a22d5df86672927307a3091027cc8
#
_entry.id   a26a22d5df86672927307a3091027cc8
#
_cell.length_a   1.000
_cell.length_b   1.000
_cell.length_c   1.000
_cell.angle_alpha   90.00
_cell.angle_beta   90.00
_cell.angle_gamma   90.00
#
_symmetry.space_group_name_H-M   'P 1'
#
loop_
_entity.id
_entity.type
_entity.pdbx_description
1 polymer ?
#
loop_
_entity_poly.entity_id
_entity_poly.type
_entity_poly.pdbx_seq_one_letter_code
_entity_poly.pdbx_strand_id
1 'polypeptide(L)'
;EGYAHGSQNAAAIALLNQVLGNVGKTVEAPSGVPFPQMAPTAGNRFALQALNDNMAQDKVKVLFSYGANPVFTAPASMKLKENLKKVPFKVAFVHYMDETAVEADLVLPLNSAMEDWATAMPEYVAEGAQLSIQQPLMEKLYPGTLGMGDILLALLKQRRPDEYKGYEDFYSYLRSAMVSNKVALGGANEDDDTFWDTALSRGVVRLVGTPINISSSASAKGLVVPAPFVEDSAYPLHLIPAVSASLRDGRNANEPWLQESPDPLTTIVWDSWVEMHPKTAAKLGIVEGDIVEVASKSGSIKAQVYVFPGIHPDVISVPLGYGHEAMGRYARGVGANAFKILDPIFDKETGELAMHETRVKVSKAGQRVVIVKDEGPAGGNQMGRKIAVRMSSNKVNLSEEV
;
A
#
# COMPACT_ATOMS: atom_id res chain seq x y z
N GLU A 1 -9.34 8.01 -6.76
CA GLU A 1 -9.29 6.91 -5.79
C GLU A 1 -9.28 7.48 -4.37
N GLY A 2 -9.62 6.67 -3.37
CA GLY A 2 -9.70 7.11 -1.97
C GLY A 2 -11.04 7.73 -1.57
N TYR A 3 -12.00 7.84 -2.48
CA TYR A 3 -13.37 8.31 -2.23
C TYR A 3 -14.39 7.19 -2.47
N ALA A 4 -15.55 7.29 -1.83
CA ALA A 4 -16.64 6.30 -1.95
C ALA A 4 -17.21 6.15 -3.38
N HIS A 5 -16.85 7.05 -4.27
CA HIS A 5 -17.23 7.06 -5.70
C HIS A 5 -16.00 7.03 -6.62
N GLY A 6 -14.89 6.47 -6.18
CA GLY A 6 -13.66 6.36 -6.96
C GLY A 6 -13.84 5.62 -8.28
N SER A 7 -14.60 4.52 -8.26
CA SER A 7 -14.99 3.75 -9.45
C SER A 7 -15.77 4.59 -10.47
N GLN A 8 -16.65 5.48 -10.03
CA GLN A 8 -17.41 6.37 -10.91
C GLN A 8 -16.51 7.40 -11.60
N ASN A 9 -15.51 7.92 -10.89
CA ASN A 9 -14.51 8.81 -11.47
C ASN A 9 -13.67 8.08 -12.53
N ALA A 10 -13.24 6.85 -12.25
CA ALA A 10 -12.52 6.02 -13.21
C ALA A 10 -13.35 5.74 -14.46
N ALA A 11 -14.64 5.43 -14.30
CA ALA A 11 -15.57 5.23 -15.41
C ALA A 11 -15.77 6.49 -16.25
N ALA A 12 -15.84 7.68 -15.61
CA ALA A 12 -15.93 8.96 -16.32
C ALA A 12 -14.67 9.26 -17.14
N ILE A 13 -13.47 8.97 -16.59
CA ILE A 13 -12.19 9.12 -17.30
C ILE A 13 -12.11 8.13 -18.48
N ALA A 14 -12.55 6.88 -18.30
CA ALA A 14 -12.58 5.90 -19.37
C ALA A 14 -13.52 6.34 -20.52
N LEU A 15 -14.71 6.87 -20.19
CA LEU A 15 -15.64 7.44 -21.16
C LEU A 15 -15.01 8.63 -21.91
N LEU A 16 -14.32 9.53 -21.20
CA LEU A 16 -13.63 10.66 -21.82
C LEU A 16 -12.56 10.20 -22.82
N ASN A 17 -11.76 9.22 -22.45
CA ASN A 17 -10.77 8.63 -23.36
C ASN A 17 -11.40 8.01 -24.61
N GLN A 18 -12.55 7.38 -24.46
CA GLN A 18 -13.31 6.84 -25.59
C GLN A 18 -13.82 7.95 -26.51
N VAL A 19 -14.46 9.00 -25.96
CA VAL A 19 -14.98 10.13 -26.74
C VAL A 19 -13.85 10.87 -27.49
N LEU A 20 -12.68 10.97 -26.89
CA LEU A 20 -11.49 11.57 -27.51
C LEU A 20 -10.82 10.65 -28.54
N GLY A 21 -11.27 9.40 -28.70
CA GLY A 21 -10.68 8.42 -29.63
C GLY A 21 -9.28 7.95 -29.22
N ASN A 22 -8.98 7.97 -27.92
CA ASN A 22 -7.70 7.53 -27.36
C ASN A 22 -7.59 6.00 -27.28
N VAL A 23 -8.74 5.29 -27.18
CA VAL A 23 -8.78 3.83 -27.09
C VAL A 23 -8.27 3.20 -28.38
N GLY A 24 -7.30 2.29 -28.26
CA GLY A 24 -6.57 1.68 -29.39
C GLY A 24 -5.45 2.56 -29.98
N LYS A 25 -5.13 3.70 -29.37
CA LYS A 25 -4.02 4.58 -29.78
C LYS A 25 -3.07 4.88 -28.64
N THR A 26 -3.58 5.47 -27.56
CA THR A 26 -2.81 5.84 -26.35
C THR A 26 -3.28 5.07 -25.12
N VAL A 27 -4.47 4.48 -25.19
CA VAL A 27 -5.02 3.57 -24.20
C VAL A 27 -5.22 2.22 -24.88
N GLU A 28 -4.39 1.26 -24.52
CA GLU A 28 -4.43 -0.09 -25.07
C GLU A 28 -4.95 -1.07 -24.00
N ALA A 29 -5.58 -2.16 -24.45
CA ALA A 29 -5.94 -3.24 -23.55
C ALA A 29 -4.70 -3.98 -23.09
N PRO A 30 -4.60 -4.39 -21.83
CA PRO A 30 -3.58 -5.34 -21.42
C PRO A 30 -3.74 -6.63 -22.22
N SER A 31 -2.64 -7.25 -22.60
CA SER A 31 -2.66 -8.58 -23.21
C SER A 31 -3.25 -9.58 -22.25
N GLY A 32 -4.02 -10.55 -22.76
CA GLY A 32 -4.53 -11.66 -21.95
C GLY A 32 -3.37 -12.42 -21.29
N VAL A 33 -3.56 -12.79 -20.03
CA VAL A 33 -2.53 -13.45 -19.23
C VAL A 33 -2.61 -14.95 -19.46
N PRO A 34 -1.51 -15.65 -19.86
CA PRO A 34 -1.52 -17.09 -20.04
C PRO A 34 -1.68 -17.89 -18.74
N PHE A 35 -1.47 -17.23 -17.60
CA PHE A 35 -1.69 -17.81 -16.27
C PHE A 35 -2.77 -17.00 -15.53
N PRO A 36 -4.07 -17.28 -15.77
CA PRO A 36 -5.16 -16.54 -15.12
C PRO A 36 -5.10 -16.60 -13.58
N GLN A 37 -4.55 -17.70 -13.03
CA GLN A 37 -4.36 -17.87 -11.59
C GLN A 37 -3.26 -16.95 -11.00
N MET A 38 -2.37 -16.42 -11.84
CA MET A 38 -1.33 -15.46 -11.46
C MET A 38 -1.75 -14.01 -11.75
N ALA A 39 -2.87 -13.81 -12.46
CA ALA A 39 -3.40 -12.48 -12.66
C ALA A 39 -3.69 -11.87 -11.28
N PRO A 40 -3.18 -10.65 -11.00
CA PRO A 40 -3.53 -9.98 -9.78
C PRO A 40 -5.05 -9.82 -9.74
N THR A 41 -5.69 -10.60 -8.89
CA THR A 41 -7.06 -10.30 -8.50
C THR A 41 -6.95 -9.02 -7.71
N ALA A 42 -7.50 -7.93 -8.22
CA ALA A 42 -7.64 -6.71 -7.47
C ALA A 42 -8.17 -7.09 -6.08
N GLY A 43 -7.34 -6.84 -5.05
CA GLY A 43 -7.69 -7.17 -3.68
C GLY A 43 -8.94 -6.40 -3.32
N ASN A 44 -10.10 -7.02 -3.51
CA ASN A 44 -11.31 -6.33 -3.19
C ASN A 44 -11.51 -6.41 -1.68
N ARG A 45 -11.69 -5.28 -1.05
CA ARG A 45 -11.92 -5.20 0.38
C ARG A 45 -13.25 -5.78 0.81
N PHE A 46 -14.17 -6.03 -0.11
CA PHE A 46 -15.32 -6.90 0.15
C PHE A 46 -14.89 -8.29 0.58
N ALA A 47 -13.80 -8.83 0.00
CA ALA A 47 -13.25 -10.10 0.45
C ALA A 47 -12.71 -10.01 1.89
N LEU A 48 -12.03 -8.90 2.25
CA LEU A 48 -11.58 -8.67 3.63
C LEU A 48 -12.76 -8.49 4.59
N GLN A 49 -13.78 -7.74 4.19
CA GLN A 49 -14.99 -7.56 5.00
C GLN A 49 -15.73 -8.89 5.17
N ALA A 50 -15.95 -9.65 4.08
CA ALA A 50 -16.57 -10.96 4.13
C ALA A 50 -15.77 -11.95 4.99
N LEU A 51 -14.43 -11.92 4.91
CA LEU A 51 -13.56 -12.70 5.79
C LEU A 51 -13.75 -12.31 7.25
N ASN A 52 -13.76 -11.00 7.55
CA ASN A 52 -13.97 -10.48 8.88
C ASN A 52 -15.32 -10.90 9.46
N ASP A 53 -16.40 -10.82 8.68
CA ASP A 53 -17.75 -11.25 9.04
C ASP A 53 -17.80 -12.78 9.27
N ASN A 54 -17.13 -13.56 8.44
CA ASN A 54 -17.03 -15.01 8.59
C ASN A 54 -16.23 -15.39 9.85
N MET A 55 -15.18 -14.68 10.17
CA MET A 55 -14.45 -14.85 11.44
C MET A 55 -15.35 -14.50 12.63
N ALA A 56 -16.09 -13.40 12.55
CA ALA A 56 -17.02 -12.99 13.59
C ALA A 56 -18.11 -14.07 13.89
N GLN A 57 -18.47 -14.87 12.87
CA GLN A 57 -19.47 -15.93 12.92
C GLN A 57 -18.88 -17.34 13.13
N ASP A 58 -17.62 -17.46 13.53
CA ASP A 58 -16.89 -18.72 13.77
C ASP A 58 -16.84 -19.68 12.55
N LYS A 59 -17.00 -19.15 11.34
CA LYS A 59 -17.01 -19.92 10.09
C LYS A 59 -15.60 -20.22 9.55
N VAL A 60 -14.58 -19.44 9.96
CA VAL A 60 -13.20 -19.63 9.55
C VAL A 60 -12.51 -20.55 10.56
N LYS A 61 -12.01 -21.71 10.12
CA LYS A 61 -11.36 -22.70 10.99
C LYS A 61 -9.83 -22.60 10.94
N VAL A 62 -9.29 -22.22 9.80
CA VAL A 62 -7.86 -22.02 9.60
C VAL A 62 -7.66 -20.74 8.78
N LEU A 63 -6.70 -19.92 9.20
CA LEU A 63 -6.31 -18.71 8.47
C LEU A 63 -4.82 -18.70 8.22
N PHE A 64 -4.44 -18.43 6.98
CA PHE A 64 -3.07 -18.16 6.56
C PHE A 64 -2.91 -16.66 6.26
N SER A 65 -1.90 -16.03 6.85
CA SER A 65 -1.52 -14.65 6.56
C SER A 65 -0.13 -14.62 5.93
N TYR A 66 -0.01 -14.05 4.74
CA TYR A 66 1.25 -13.89 4.01
C TYR A 66 1.38 -12.48 3.48
N GLY A 67 2.47 -11.80 3.85
CA GLY A 67 2.81 -10.47 3.33
C GLY A 67 1.77 -9.36 3.60
N ALA A 68 0.87 -9.57 4.57
CA ALA A 68 -0.20 -8.64 4.91
C ALA A 68 -0.36 -8.48 6.42
N ASN A 69 -0.55 -7.23 6.85
CA ASN A 69 -0.77 -6.89 8.25
C ASN A 69 -2.15 -6.21 8.46
N PRO A 70 -3.26 -6.93 8.24
CA PRO A 70 -4.60 -6.34 8.30
C PRO A 70 -4.98 -5.86 9.71
N VAL A 71 -4.39 -6.39 10.78
CA VAL A 71 -4.62 -5.88 12.15
C VAL A 71 -4.11 -4.45 12.30
N PHE A 72 -3.07 -4.07 11.57
CA PHE A 72 -2.53 -2.71 11.55
C PHE A 72 -3.26 -1.80 10.55
N THR A 73 -3.56 -2.30 9.34
CA THR A 73 -4.07 -1.48 8.22
C THR A 73 -5.59 -1.38 8.15
N ALA A 74 -6.34 -2.16 8.94
CA ALA A 74 -7.80 -2.04 8.98
C ALA A 74 -8.24 -0.93 9.94
N PRO A 75 -9.35 -0.22 9.63
CA PRO A 75 -10.00 0.66 10.58
C PRO A 75 -10.33 -0.03 11.89
N ALA A 76 -10.09 0.63 13.02
CA ALA A 76 -10.34 0.04 14.34
C ALA A 76 -11.80 -0.40 14.55
N SER A 77 -12.74 0.34 13.94
CA SER A 77 -14.18 0.04 13.97
C SER A 77 -14.56 -1.30 13.33
N MET A 78 -13.72 -1.88 12.47
CA MET A 78 -13.95 -3.23 11.90
C MET A 78 -13.75 -4.35 12.93
N LYS A 79 -13.11 -4.09 14.08
CA LYS A 79 -12.83 -5.09 15.14
C LYS A 79 -12.13 -6.34 14.60
N LEU A 80 -11.24 -6.17 13.61
CA LEU A 80 -10.61 -7.30 12.92
C LEU A 80 -9.75 -8.12 13.88
N LYS A 81 -9.02 -7.48 14.78
CA LYS A 81 -8.20 -8.15 15.80
C LYS A 81 -9.02 -9.04 16.73
N GLU A 82 -10.19 -8.57 17.17
CA GLU A 82 -11.10 -9.32 18.03
C GLU A 82 -11.70 -10.52 17.29
N ASN A 83 -12.07 -10.35 16.03
CA ASN A 83 -12.63 -11.42 15.22
C ASN A 83 -11.55 -12.45 14.82
N LEU A 84 -10.32 -12.01 14.59
CA LEU A 84 -9.19 -12.90 14.32
C LEU A 84 -8.95 -13.88 15.48
N LYS A 85 -9.14 -13.44 16.75
CA LYS A 85 -9.01 -14.30 17.94
C LYS A 85 -10.01 -15.46 18.00
N LYS A 86 -11.12 -15.38 17.24
CA LYS A 86 -12.11 -16.46 17.15
C LYS A 86 -11.68 -17.58 16.20
N VAL A 87 -10.69 -17.35 15.34
CA VAL A 87 -10.16 -18.36 14.42
C VAL A 87 -9.35 -19.39 15.22
N PRO A 88 -9.71 -20.69 15.19
CA PRO A 88 -9.06 -21.71 16.03
C PRO A 88 -7.59 -21.95 15.70
N PHE A 89 -7.17 -21.79 14.44
CA PHE A 89 -5.80 -21.99 14.04
C PHE A 89 -5.37 -20.96 12.99
N LYS A 90 -4.33 -20.19 13.33
CA LYS A 90 -3.79 -19.10 12.50
C LYS A 90 -2.32 -19.33 12.26
N VAL A 91 -1.91 -19.23 11.00
CA VAL A 91 -0.51 -19.35 10.56
C VAL A 91 -0.08 -18.03 9.91
N ALA A 92 0.99 -17.47 10.40
CA ALA A 92 1.60 -16.27 9.82
C ALA A 92 2.93 -16.63 9.13
N PHE A 93 3.06 -16.20 7.88
CA PHE A 93 4.28 -16.30 7.08
C PHE A 93 4.87 -14.89 6.98
N VAL A 94 5.94 -14.62 7.69
CA VAL A 94 6.40 -13.25 7.92
C VAL A 94 7.93 -13.13 7.94
N HIS A 95 8.39 -11.92 7.64
CA HIS A 95 9.78 -11.51 7.87
C HIS A 95 9.94 -10.87 9.27
N TYR A 96 8.90 -10.20 9.75
CA TYR A 96 8.86 -9.53 11.05
C TYR A 96 7.61 -9.92 11.83
N MET A 97 7.72 -9.95 13.14
CA MET A 97 6.57 -10.14 14.04
C MET A 97 5.72 -8.85 14.04
N ASP A 98 4.82 -8.75 13.07
CA ASP A 98 3.84 -7.67 12.97
C ASP A 98 2.59 -7.91 13.85
N GLU A 99 1.64 -6.97 13.86
CA GLU A 99 0.45 -7.03 14.68
C GLU A 99 -0.45 -8.23 14.37
N THR A 100 -0.46 -8.67 13.11
CA THR A 100 -1.22 -9.86 12.68
C THR A 100 -0.51 -11.13 13.08
N ALA A 101 0.81 -11.19 12.95
CA ALA A 101 1.63 -12.33 13.34
C ALA A 101 1.63 -12.58 14.85
N VAL A 102 1.55 -11.53 15.65
CA VAL A 102 1.42 -11.65 17.13
C VAL A 102 0.15 -12.41 17.55
N GLU A 103 -0.91 -12.36 16.76
CA GLU A 103 -2.16 -13.08 17.02
C GLU A 103 -2.17 -14.51 16.42
N ALA A 104 -1.08 -14.94 15.76
CA ALA A 104 -1.00 -16.27 15.14
C ALA A 104 -0.62 -17.36 16.15
N ASP A 105 -1.09 -18.59 15.89
CA ASP A 105 -0.76 -19.78 16.68
C ASP A 105 0.53 -20.45 16.20
N LEU A 106 0.87 -20.26 14.92
CA LEU A 106 2.11 -20.72 14.31
C LEU A 106 2.70 -19.58 13.46
N VAL A 107 3.96 -19.29 13.69
CA VAL A 107 4.72 -18.30 12.90
C VAL A 107 5.84 -19.02 12.15
N LEU A 108 5.85 -18.85 10.83
CA LEU A 108 6.88 -19.40 9.94
C LEU A 108 7.71 -18.23 9.39
N PRO A 109 8.98 -18.14 9.81
CA PRO A 109 9.86 -17.10 9.31
C PRO A 109 10.25 -17.38 7.85
N LEU A 110 10.11 -16.37 7.00
CA LEU A 110 10.38 -16.46 5.58
C LEU A 110 11.81 -16.05 5.23
N ASN A 111 12.31 -16.61 4.14
CA ASN A 111 13.51 -16.11 3.46
C ASN A 111 13.29 -14.67 3.01
N SER A 112 14.34 -13.87 2.99
CA SER A 112 14.32 -12.56 2.33
C SER A 112 14.19 -12.74 0.81
N ALA A 113 13.76 -11.68 0.13
CA ALA A 113 13.61 -11.72 -1.34
C ALA A 113 14.92 -12.10 -2.06
N MET A 114 16.09 -11.73 -1.52
CA MET A 114 17.40 -12.08 -2.11
C MET A 114 17.85 -13.54 -1.85
N GLU A 115 17.13 -14.24 -1.02
CA GLU A 115 17.45 -15.63 -0.60
C GLU A 115 16.55 -16.67 -1.25
N ASP A 116 15.57 -16.24 -2.06
CA ASP A 116 14.50 -17.12 -2.51
C ASP A 116 14.22 -17.04 -4.00
N TRP A 117 13.62 -18.12 -4.52
CA TRP A 117 13.04 -18.17 -5.84
C TRP A 117 11.62 -17.62 -5.81
N ALA A 118 11.29 -16.74 -6.75
CA ALA A 118 9.95 -16.22 -6.90
C ALA A 118 9.65 -15.80 -8.34
N THR A 119 8.37 -15.55 -8.61
CA THR A 119 7.92 -14.93 -9.85
C THR A 119 6.97 -13.80 -9.51
N ALA A 120 6.98 -12.76 -10.33
CA ALA A 120 6.02 -11.69 -10.24
C ALA A 120 5.54 -11.29 -11.63
N MET A 121 4.27 -10.96 -11.72
CA MET A 121 3.67 -10.42 -12.93
C MET A 121 3.15 -9.02 -12.60
N PRO A 122 3.79 -7.96 -13.11
CA PRO A 122 3.32 -6.59 -12.92
C PRO A 122 1.90 -6.43 -13.46
N GLU A 123 1.08 -5.64 -12.80
CA GLU A 123 -0.31 -5.39 -13.22
C GLU A 123 -0.38 -4.76 -14.62
N TYR A 124 0.59 -3.89 -14.92
CA TYR A 124 0.75 -3.32 -16.27
C TYR A 124 2.21 -2.97 -16.52
N VAL A 125 2.60 -3.10 -17.77
CA VAL A 125 3.92 -2.69 -18.28
C VAL A 125 3.70 -2.06 -19.65
N ALA A 126 4.37 -0.96 -19.94
CA ALA A 126 4.23 -0.24 -21.21
C ALA A 126 4.56 -1.10 -22.44
N GLU A 127 5.41 -2.11 -22.27
CA GLU A 127 5.87 -3.02 -23.34
C GLU A 127 5.04 -4.32 -23.46
N GLY A 128 3.91 -4.41 -22.78
CA GLY A 128 3.06 -5.60 -22.74
C GLY A 128 3.30 -6.50 -21.53
N ALA A 129 2.51 -7.56 -21.39
CA ALA A 129 2.56 -8.44 -20.24
C ALA A 129 3.92 -9.15 -20.11
N GLN A 130 4.46 -9.17 -18.90
CA GLN A 130 5.75 -9.76 -18.58
C GLN A 130 5.65 -10.61 -17.32
N LEU A 131 6.44 -11.68 -17.25
CA LEU A 131 6.67 -12.47 -16.05
C LEU A 131 8.13 -12.29 -15.64
N SER A 132 8.38 -11.74 -14.46
CA SER A 132 9.71 -11.65 -13.90
C SER A 132 10.05 -12.88 -13.08
N ILE A 133 11.34 -13.26 -13.12
CA ILE A 133 11.90 -14.39 -12.36
C ILE A 133 12.91 -13.82 -11.38
N GLN A 134 12.66 -14.06 -10.11
CA GLN A 134 13.60 -13.77 -9.04
C GLN A 134 14.43 -15.01 -8.76
N GLN A 135 15.74 -14.84 -8.72
CA GLN A 135 16.71 -15.85 -8.35
C GLN A 135 17.31 -15.50 -6.97
N PRO A 136 17.66 -16.46 -6.13
CA PRO A 136 18.45 -16.19 -4.95
C PRO A 136 19.83 -15.65 -5.35
N LEU A 137 20.21 -14.52 -4.75
CA LEU A 137 21.49 -13.86 -4.98
C LEU A 137 22.48 -14.10 -3.83
N MET A 138 22.01 -14.64 -2.73
CA MET A 138 22.77 -14.91 -1.53
C MET A 138 22.26 -16.18 -0.83
N GLU A 139 23.11 -16.77 -0.01
CA GLU A 139 22.70 -17.84 0.90
C GLU A 139 21.83 -17.28 2.04
N LYS A 140 21.06 -18.17 2.67
CA LYS A 140 20.18 -17.80 3.79
C LYS A 140 20.96 -17.18 4.93
N LEU A 141 20.53 -16.00 5.33
CA LEU A 141 21.12 -15.29 6.46
C LEU A 141 20.78 -15.98 7.79
N TYR A 142 19.59 -16.55 7.87
CA TYR A 142 19.12 -17.27 9.06
C TYR A 142 18.77 -18.72 8.73
N PRO A 143 19.37 -19.72 9.43
CA PRO A 143 19.22 -21.14 9.06
C PRO A 143 17.80 -21.70 9.27
N GLY A 144 16.94 -20.99 10.00
CA GLY A 144 15.57 -21.45 10.30
C GLY A 144 14.50 -20.92 9.33
N THR A 145 14.88 -20.13 8.32
CA THR A 145 13.93 -19.55 7.37
C THR A 145 13.69 -20.49 6.19
N LEU A 146 12.51 -20.39 5.57
CA LEU A 146 12.12 -21.14 4.38
C LEU A 146 11.43 -20.23 3.36
N GLY A 147 11.54 -20.60 2.09
CA GLY A 147 10.77 -19.96 1.02
C GLY A 147 9.29 -20.32 1.10
N MET A 148 8.42 -19.36 0.79
CA MET A 148 6.97 -19.63 0.75
C MET A 148 6.63 -20.74 -0.25
N GLY A 149 7.33 -20.79 -1.40
CA GLY A 149 7.16 -21.82 -2.40
C GLY A 149 7.48 -23.22 -1.87
N ASP A 150 8.59 -23.37 -1.14
CA ASP A 150 8.99 -24.64 -0.53
C ASP A 150 8.02 -25.11 0.55
N ILE A 151 7.53 -24.19 1.39
CA ILE A 151 6.54 -24.52 2.42
C ILE A 151 5.25 -25.01 1.80
N LEU A 152 4.74 -24.33 0.78
CA LEU A 152 3.52 -24.74 0.08
C LEU A 152 3.71 -26.04 -0.68
N LEU A 153 4.86 -26.22 -1.33
CA LEU A 153 5.19 -27.47 -2.03
C LEU A 153 5.26 -28.66 -1.07
N ALA A 154 5.83 -28.48 0.12
CA ALA A 154 5.86 -29.51 1.15
C ALA A 154 4.44 -29.94 1.59
N LEU A 155 3.53 -29.00 1.75
CA LEU A 155 2.12 -29.25 2.05
C LEU A 155 1.40 -29.96 0.89
N LEU A 156 1.65 -29.56 -0.36
CA LEU A 156 1.08 -30.15 -1.55
C LEU A 156 1.57 -31.59 -1.76
N LYS A 157 2.83 -31.87 -1.50
CA LYS A 157 3.38 -33.25 -1.53
C LYS A 157 2.65 -34.19 -0.58
N GLN A 158 2.22 -33.69 0.58
CA GLN A 158 1.44 -34.50 1.53
C GLN A 158 -0.01 -34.69 1.10
N ARG A 159 -0.62 -33.66 0.51
CA ARG A 159 -2.04 -33.64 0.14
C ARG A 159 -2.32 -34.27 -1.22
N ARG A 160 -1.38 -34.13 -2.16
CA ARG A 160 -1.47 -34.59 -3.55
C ARG A 160 -0.14 -35.19 -4.00
N PRO A 161 0.31 -36.31 -3.38
CA PRO A 161 1.63 -36.87 -3.66
C PRO A 161 1.82 -37.26 -5.13
N ASP A 162 0.79 -37.76 -5.81
CA ASP A 162 0.87 -38.17 -7.20
C ASP A 162 1.21 -37.03 -8.16
N GLU A 163 0.83 -35.82 -7.83
CA GLU A 163 1.09 -34.63 -8.64
C GLU A 163 2.43 -33.94 -8.30
N TYR A 164 2.82 -33.94 -7.00
CA TYR A 164 3.92 -33.08 -6.52
C TYR A 164 5.15 -33.81 -5.97
N LYS A 165 5.10 -35.14 -5.75
CA LYS A 165 6.24 -35.90 -5.19
C LYS A 165 7.51 -35.89 -6.05
N GLY A 166 7.36 -35.65 -7.36
CA GLY A 166 8.47 -35.59 -8.30
C GLY A 166 9.35 -34.34 -8.22
N TYR A 167 8.88 -33.31 -7.55
CA TYR A 167 9.66 -32.08 -7.39
C TYR A 167 10.50 -32.15 -6.12
N GLU A 168 11.78 -31.84 -6.19
CA GLU A 168 12.66 -31.83 -5.04
C GLU A 168 12.37 -30.59 -4.14
N ASP A 169 12.33 -29.41 -4.75
CA ASP A 169 12.16 -28.09 -4.16
C ASP A 169 11.31 -27.17 -5.04
N PHE A 170 11.09 -25.94 -4.60
CA PHE A 170 10.32 -24.95 -5.37
C PHE A 170 11.01 -24.56 -6.67
N TYR A 171 12.34 -24.57 -6.74
CA TYR A 171 13.08 -24.33 -7.98
C TYR A 171 12.72 -25.36 -9.07
N SER A 172 12.74 -26.66 -8.73
CA SER A 172 12.41 -27.73 -9.67
C SER A 172 10.95 -27.65 -10.15
N TYR A 173 10.03 -27.29 -9.27
CA TYR A 173 8.64 -27.01 -9.62
C TYR A 173 8.53 -25.81 -10.56
N LEU A 174 9.17 -24.68 -10.23
CA LEU A 174 9.14 -23.44 -11.01
C LEU A 174 9.69 -23.67 -12.42
N ARG A 175 10.86 -24.31 -12.53
CA ARG A 175 11.46 -24.65 -13.82
C ARG A 175 10.52 -25.51 -14.67
N SER A 176 9.95 -26.54 -14.08
CA SER A 176 8.98 -27.42 -14.77
C SER A 176 7.74 -26.66 -15.24
N ALA A 177 7.19 -25.79 -14.40
CA ALA A 177 6.03 -24.97 -14.75
C ALA A 177 6.33 -23.97 -15.88
N MET A 178 7.50 -23.34 -15.87
CA MET A 178 7.94 -22.41 -16.91
C MET A 178 8.15 -23.13 -18.25
N VAL A 179 8.88 -24.25 -18.25
CA VAL A 179 9.15 -25.06 -19.44
C VAL A 179 7.86 -25.62 -20.05
N SER A 180 6.95 -26.13 -19.22
CA SER A 180 5.65 -26.64 -19.68
C SER A 180 4.79 -25.56 -20.39
N ASN A 181 5.05 -24.29 -20.11
CA ASN A 181 4.33 -23.16 -20.68
C ASN A 181 5.21 -22.32 -21.64
N LYS A 182 6.38 -22.81 -22.06
CA LYS A 182 7.35 -22.03 -22.83
C LYS A 182 6.80 -21.42 -24.12
N VAL A 183 5.84 -22.06 -24.76
CA VAL A 183 5.19 -21.54 -25.97
C VAL A 183 4.46 -20.22 -25.67
N ALA A 184 3.68 -20.18 -24.60
CA ALA A 184 2.99 -18.97 -24.15
C ALA A 184 3.95 -17.90 -23.61
N LEU A 185 5.17 -18.31 -23.26
CA LEU A 185 6.25 -17.48 -22.75
C LEU A 185 7.28 -17.09 -23.84
N GLY A 186 6.94 -17.27 -25.12
CA GLY A 186 7.76 -16.84 -26.23
C GLY A 186 8.90 -17.77 -26.62
N GLY A 187 9.07 -18.91 -25.96
CA GLY A 187 10.13 -19.90 -26.20
C GLY A 187 9.75 -21.07 -27.14
N ALA A 188 8.81 -20.85 -28.07
CA ALA A 188 8.26 -21.91 -28.92
C ALA A 188 9.32 -22.70 -29.73
N ASN A 189 10.41 -22.04 -30.12
CA ASN A 189 11.46 -22.59 -30.99
C ASN A 189 12.73 -22.97 -30.21
N GLU A 190 12.73 -22.88 -28.90
CA GLU A 190 13.88 -23.17 -28.04
C GLU A 190 13.71 -24.56 -27.41
N ASP A 191 14.82 -25.26 -27.18
CA ASP A 191 14.82 -26.43 -26.28
C ASP A 191 14.60 -25.94 -24.81
N ASP A 192 14.33 -26.87 -23.92
CA ASP A 192 13.92 -26.57 -22.55
C ASP A 192 15.02 -25.90 -21.74
N ASP A 193 16.27 -26.34 -21.92
CA ASP A 193 17.41 -25.76 -21.19
C ASP A 193 17.76 -24.39 -21.71
N THR A 194 17.84 -24.21 -23.04
CA THR A 194 18.08 -22.89 -23.67
C THR A 194 17.01 -21.87 -23.28
N PHE A 195 15.73 -22.26 -23.28
CA PHE A 195 14.65 -21.39 -22.85
C PHE A 195 14.81 -20.98 -21.38
N TRP A 196 15.09 -21.93 -20.49
CA TRP A 196 15.24 -21.66 -19.08
C TRP A 196 16.44 -20.76 -18.78
N ASP A 197 17.60 -21.06 -19.35
CA ASP A 197 18.83 -20.28 -19.18
C ASP A 197 18.69 -18.84 -19.72
N THR A 198 18.01 -18.71 -20.87
CA THR A 198 17.69 -17.38 -21.43
C THR A 198 16.76 -16.60 -20.51
N ALA A 199 15.73 -17.24 -19.97
CA ALA A 199 14.79 -16.63 -19.04
C ALA A 199 15.49 -16.15 -17.75
N LEU A 200 16.37 -16.97 -17.17
CA LEU A 200 17.17 -16.62 -16.01
C LEU A 200 18.15 -15.46 -16.29
N SER A 201 18.85 -15.53 -17.42
CA SER A 201 19.81 -14.50 -17.81
C SER A 201 19.16 -13.12 -17.99
N ARG A 202 17.94 -13.08 -18.49
CA ARG A 202 17.16 -11.83 -18.67
C ARG A 202 16.41 -11.40 -17.41
N GLY A 203 16.10 -12.34 -16.50
CA GLY A 203 15.28 -12.09 -15.32
C GLY A 203 13.80 -11.81 -15.64
N VAL A 204 13.43 -11.78 -16.93
CA VAL A 204 12.08 -11.46 -17.39
C VAL A 204 11.76 -12.20 -18.67
N VAL A 205 10.52 -12.66 -18.79
CA VAL A 205 9.98 -13.33 -19.98
C VAL A 205 8.78 -12.52 -20.46
N ARG A 206 8.73 -12.21 -21.76
CA ARG A 206 7.58 -11.56 -22.37
C ARG A 206 6.49 -12.59 -22.66
N LEU A 207 5.27 -12.28 -22.25
CA LEU A 207 4.14 -13.14 -22.51
C LEU A 207 3.64 -12.94 -23.94
N VAL A 208 3.40 -14.02 -24.65
CA VAL A 208 2.69 -14.01 -25.93
C VAL A 208 1.21 -13.81 -25.62
N GLY A 209 0.80 -12.56 -25.49
CA GLY A 209 -0.57 -12.21 -25.15
C GLY A 209 -1.52 -12.32 -26.33
N THR A 210 -2.75 -12.75 -26.06
CA THR A 210 -3.84 -12.58 -27.02
C THR A 210 -4.33 -11.15 -26.95
N PRO A 211 -4.38 -10.39 -28.06
CA PRO A 211 -4.93 -9.05 -28.03
C PRO A 211 -6.35 -9.07 -27.51
N ILE A 212 -6.63 -8.30 -26.46
CA ILE A 212 -7.99 -8.10 -25.98
C ILE A 212 -8.59 -6.94 -26.78
N ASN A 213 -9.60 -7.23 -27.58
CA ASN A 213 -10.35 -6.18 -28.23
C ASN A 213 -11.17 -5.43 -27.16
N ILE A 214 -10.80 -4.18 -26.89
CA ILE A 214 -11.65 -3.29 -26.11
C ILE A 214 -12.83 -2.90 -27.03
N SER A 215 -13.98 -3.54 -26.85
CA SER A 215 -15.20 -3.06 -27.51
C SER A 215 -15.62 -1.74 -26.85
N SER A 216 -15.67 -0.69 -27.62
CA SER A 216 -15.98 0.66 -27.17
C SER A 216 -17.48 0.88 -27.00
N SER A 217 -18.12 0.20 -26.07
CA SER A 217 -19.52 0.43 -25.74
C SER A 217 -19.73 1.17 -24.43
N ALA A 218 -18.81 2.05 -24.05
CA ALA A 218 -18.98 2.86 -22.85
C ALA A 218 -20.21 3.76 -23.01
N SER A 219 -21.11 3.69 -22.06
CA SER A 219 -22.32 4.49 -22.01
C SER A 219 -22.26 5.43 -20.82
N ALA A 220 -22.65 6.68 -21.01
CA ALA A 220 -22.85 7.61 -19.90
C ALA A 220 -24.04 7.21 -18.99
N LYS A 221 -24.84 6.21 -19.42
CA LYS A 221 -25.89 5.63 -18.57
C LYS A 221 -25.29 4.93 -17.38
N GLY A 222 -25.56 5.44 -16.18
CA GLY A 222 -25.07 4.87 -14.93
C GLY A 222 -23.92 5.65 -14.27
N LEU A 223 -23.35 6.66 -14.95
CA LEU A 223 -22.47 7.60 -14.23
C LEU A 223 -23.31 8.38 -13.23
N VAL A 224 -22.97 8.21 -11.96
CA VAL A 224 -23.60 8.96 -10.87
C VAL A 224 -22.71 10.17 -10.57
N VAL A 225 -23.32 11.36 -10.60
CA VAL A 225 -22.63 12.54 -10.07
C VAL A 225 -22.53 12.37 -8.56
N PRO A 226 -21.32 12.40 -7.98
CA PRO A 226 -21.17 12.28 -6.53
C PRO A 226 -22.00 13.33 -5.82
N ALA A 227 -22.66 12.94 -4.73
CA ALA A 227 -23.33 13.92 -3.87
C ALA A 227 -22.29 14.89 -3.31
N PRO A 228 -22.62 16.17 -3.13
CA PRO A 228 -21.73 17.11 -2.44
C PRO A 228 -21.33 16.57 -1.07
N PHE A 229 -20.12 16.90 -0.62
CA PHE A 229 -19.68 16.56 0.73
C PHE A 229 -20.67 17.11 1.76
N VAL A 230 -21.15 16.24 2.64
CA VAL A 230 -22.02 16.66 3.73
C VAL A 230 -21.14 17.33 4.79
N GLU A 231 -21.45 18.58 5.13
CA GLU A 231 -20.79 19.25 6.24
C GLU A 231 -21.17 18.58 7.56
N ASP A 232 -20.17 18.30 8.39
CA ASP A 232 -20.35 17.77 9.74
C ASP A 232 -19.73 18.76 10.74
N SER A 233 -20.57 19.51 11.43
CA SER A 233 -20.11 20.52 12.39
C SER A 233 -19.36 19.93 13.60
N ALA A 234 -19.60 18.66 13.93
CA ALA A 234 -18.89 17.96 15.00
C ALA A 234 -17.49 17.48 14.56
N TYR A 235 -17.30 17.26 13.25
CA TYR A 235 -16.04 16.84 12.64
C TYR A 235 -15.76 17.70 11.40
N PRO A 236 -15.36 18.99 11.59
CA PRO A 236 -15.36 19.99 10.53
C PRO A 236 -14.25 19.82 9.48
N LEU A 237 -13.22 19.04 9.76
CA LEU A 237 -12.06 18.90 8.88
C LEU A 237 -12.08 17.56 8.12
N HIS A 238 -11.56 17.57 6.90
CA HIS A 238 -11.32 16.36 6.13
C HIS A 238 -9.95 15.78 6.48
N LEU A 239 -9.89 14.45 6.66
CA LEU A 239 -8.65 13.73 6.82
C LEU A 239 -8.20 13.18 5.46
N ILE A 240 -6.97 13.49 5.07
CA ILE A 240 -6.27 12.85 3.97
C ILE A 240 -5.09 12.06 4.55
N PRO A 241 -5.22 10.73 4.68
CA PRO A 241 -4.07 9.90 5.02
C PRO A 241 -3.11 9.88 3.82
N ALA A 242 -1.87 10.31 4.04
CA ALA A 242 -0.85 10.35 3.00
C ALA A 242 0.01 9.08 3.04
N VAL A 243 0.19 8.43 1.90
CA VAL A 243 1.11 7.29 1.82
C VAL A 243 2.54 7.81 1.98
N SER A 244 3.26 7.32 3.00
CA SER A 244 4.66 7.66 3.18
C SER A 244 5.51 7.14 2.02
N ALA A 245 6.39 7.97 1.50
CA ALA A 245 7.30 7.59 0.41
C ALA A 245 8.25 6.45 0.82
N SER A 246 8.71 6.44 2.06
CA SER A 246 9.64 5.44 2.61
C SER A 246 8.92 4.25 3.28
N LEU A 247 7.95 4.51 4.16
CA LEU A 247 7.32 3.48 4.98
C LEU A 247 6.09 2.83 4.32
N ARG A 248 5.52 3.47 3.28
CA ARG A 248 4.31 3.03 2.59
C ARG A 248 3.11 2.87 3.54
N ASP A 249 2.53 1.69 3.60
CA ASP A 249 1.44 1.31 4.51
C ASP A 249 1.93 0.78 5.87
N GLY A 250 3.22 0.91 6.17
CA GLY A 250 3.88 0.43 7.38
C GLY A 250 4.72 -0.83 7.20
N ARG A 251 4.65 -1.49 6.05
CA ARG A 251 5.41 -2.72 5.79
C ARG A 251 6.94 -2.55 5.90
N ASN A 252 7.43 -1.33 5.69
CA ASN A 252 8.84 -0.97 5.75
C ASN A 252 9.23 -0.29 7.07
N ALA A 253 8.33 -0.18 8.04
CA ALA A 253 8.55 0.64 9.23
C ALA A 253 9.70 0.14 10.13
N ASN A 254 10.07 -1.14 10.06
CA ASN A 254 11.19 -1.66 10.84
C ASN A 254 12.57 -1.48 10.21
N GLU A 255 12.65 -0.83 9.06
CA GLU A 255 13.89 -0.51 8.37
C GLU A 255 14.45 0.83 8.86
N PRO A 256 15.50 0.87 9.69
CA PRO A 256 15.96 2.11 10.32
C PRO A 256 16.41 3.15 9.31
N TRP A 257 17.07 2.75 8.22
CA TRP A 257 17.48 3.68 7.15
C TRP A 257 16.29 4.34 6.44
N LEU A 258 15.10 3.69 6.41
CA LEU A 258 13.88 4.30 5.87
C LEU A 258 13.23 5.24 6.88
N GLN A 259 13.39 4.99 8.19
CA GLN A 259 12.98 5.93 9.25
C GLN A 259 13.86 7.19 9.26
N GLU A 260 15.15 7.06 8.93
CA GLU A 260 16.08 8.18 8.81
C GLU A 260 15.98 8.91 7.48
N SER A 261 15.34 8.30 6.48
CA SER A 261 15.11 8.93 5.18
C SER A 261 14.09 10.05 5.33
N PRO A 262 14.48 11.32 5.12
CA PRO A 262 13.59 12.44 5.37
C PRO A 262 12.42 12.44 4.39
N ASP A 263 11.25 12.80 4.89
CA ASP A 263 10.09 13.03 4.02
C ASP A 263 10.41 14.13 2.99
N PRO A 264 10.11 13.92 1.70
CA PRO A 264 10.57 14.82 0.65
C PRO A 264 10.01 16.25 0.73
N LEU A 265 8.92 16.48 1.46
CA LEU A 265 8.28 17.79 1.60
C LEU A 265 8.55 18.43 2.96
N THR A 266 8.44 17.67 4.03
CA THR A 266 8.52 18.17 5.40
C THR A 266 9.90 18.06 6.03
N THR A 267 10.75 17.18 5.46
CA THR A 267 12.06 16.76 5.99
C THR A 267 12.01 16.12 7.38
N ILE A 268 10.81 15.72 7.83
CA ILE A 268 10.60 15.06 9.12
C ILE A 268 11.10 13.62 9.04
N VAL A 269 11.71 13.14 10.12
CA VAL A 269 12.23 11.78 10.32
C VAL A 269 11.73 11.21 11.63
N TRP A 270 11.66 9.88 11.74
CA TRP A 270 11.42 9.12 12.97
C TRP A 270 10.12 9.41 13.71
N ASP A 271 9.14 10.09 13.12
CA ASP A 271 7.84 10.32 13.76
C ASP A 271 6.77 10.66 12.71
N SER A 272 5.51 10.57 13.09
CA SER A 272 4.38 11.02 12.32
C SER A 272 3.99 12.46 12.72
N TRP A 273 3.25 13.11 11.82
CA TRP A 273 2.81 14.50 12.03
C TRP A 273 1.40 14.72 11.50
N VAL A 274 0.81 15.82 11.88
CA VAL A 274 -0.44 16.35 11.34
C VAL A 274 -0.13 17.60 10.54
N GLU A 275 -0.23 17.54 9.22
CA GLU A 275 -0.15 18.75 8.40
C GLU A 275 -1.41 19.56 8.54
N MET A 276 -1.23 20.85 8.78
CA MET A 276 -2.33 21.78 9.01
C MET A 276 -2.05 23.14 8.37
N HIS A 277 -3.06 23.70 7.68
CA HIS A 277 -2.92 25.03 7.11
C HIS A 277 -2.76 26.11 8.20
N PRO A 278 -1.93 27.17 8.01
CA PRO A 278 -1.70 28.24 8.99
C PRO A 278 -2.99 28.91 9.47
N LYS A 279 -3.98 29.11 8.58
CA LYS A 279 -5.29 29.70 8.96
C LYS A 279 -6.06 28.80 9.93
N THR A 280 -6.03 27.51 9.71
CA THR A 280 -6.70 26.52 10.56
C THR A 280 -6.00 26.40 11.89
N ALA A 281 -4.67 26.35 11.89
CA ALA A 281 -3.85 26.35 13.10
C ALA A 281 -4.14 27.59 13.96
N ALA A 282 -4.14 28.78 13.34
CA ALA A 282 -4.47 30.02 14.04
C ALA A 282 -5.89 30.03 14.62
N LYS A 283 -6.90 29.57 13.86
CA LYS A 283 -8.30 29.46 14.32
C LYS A 283 -8.44 28.53 15.54
N LEU A 284 -7.65 27.46 15.60
CA LEU A 284 -7.66 26.49 16.69
C LEU A 284 -6.67 26.86 17.83
N GLY A 285 -5.90 27.94 17.69
CA GLY A 285 -4.86 28.31 18.64
C GLY A 285 -3.71 27.35 18.72
N ILE A 286 -3.43 26.63 17.62
CA ILE A 286 -2.38 25.61 17.47
C ILE A 286 -1.16 26.25 16.79
N VAL A 287 0.03 25.82 17.21
CA VAL A 287 1.29 26.22 16.59
C VAL A 287 2.12 24.98 16.25
N GLU A 288 3.13 25.14 15.39
CA GLU A 288 4.03 24.07 15.00
C GLU A 288 4.66 23.39 16.22
N GLY A 289 4.65 22.05 16.22
CA GLY A 289 5.15 21.21 17.31
C GLY A 289 4.15 20.98 18.44
N ASP A 290 2.97 21.60 18.45
CA ASP A 290 1.93 21.25 19.42
C ASP A 290 1.50 19.79 19.21
N ILE A 291 1.36 19.02 20.29
CA ILE A 291 0.73 17.72 20.23
C ILE A 291 -0.80 17.92 20.21
N VAL A 292 -1.42 17.36 19.20
CA VAL A 292 -2.88 17.41 19.01
C VAL A 292 -3.49 16.02 19.05
N GLU A 293 -4.74 15.97 19.48
CA GLU A 293 -5.61 14.82 19.27
C GLU A 293 -6.42 15.06 17.98
N VAL A 294 -6.32 14.11 17.07
CA VAL A 294 -7.14 14.00 15.87
C VAL A 294 -8.16 12.92 16.11
N ALA A 295 -9.43 13.26 16.16
CA ALA A 295 -10.52 12.32 16.44
C ALA A 295 -11.53 12.29 15.29
N SER A 296 -11.92 11.08 14.90
CA SER A 296 -13.03 10.75 13.99
C SER A 296 -14.17 10.08 14.77
N LYS A 297 -15.18 9.60 14.07
CA LYS A 297 -16.22 8.71 14.63
C LYS A 297 -15.68 7.34 15.00
N SER A 298 -14.60 6.91 14.38
CA SER A 298 -13.99 5.58 14.54
C SER A 298 -12.91 5.50 15.61
N GLY A 299 -12.35 6.64 16.05
CA GLY A 299 -11.30 6.66 17.06
C GLY A 299 -10.52 7.96 17.13
N SER A 300 -9.42 7.96 17.88
CA SER A 300 -8.50 9.11 17.95
C SER A 300 -7.04 8.67 17.96
N ILE A 301 -6.18 9.58 17.50
CA ILE A 301 -4.72 9.48 17.56
C ILE A 301 -4.13 10.79 18.09
N LYS A 302 -2.88 10.73 18.55
CA LYS A 302 -2.11 11.91 18.93
C LYS A 302 -0.85 12.00 18.10
N ALA A 303 -0.58 13.20 17.56
CA ALA A 303 0.65 13.48 16.81
C ALA A 303 1.01 14.97 16.92
N GLN A 304 2.25 15.29 16.56
CA GLN A 304 2.76 16.65 16.50
C GLN A 304 2.25 17.36 15.25
N VAL A 305 2.05 18.68 15.33
CA VAL A 305 1.56 19.48 14.20
C VAL A 305 2.70 20.07 13.41
N TYR A 306 2.65 19.88 12.10
CA TYR A 306 3.46 20.58 11.12
C TYR A 306 2.59 21.61 10.39
N VAL A 307 2.97 22.88 10.48
CA VAL A 307 2.18 23.99 9.87
C VAL A 307 2.65 24.21 8.44
N PHE A 308 1.80 23.83 7.47
CA PHE A 308 2.12 23.83 6.06
C PHE A 308 1.12 24.64 5.21
N PRO A 309 1.54 25.71 4.53
CA PRO A 309 0.63 26.57 3.76
C PRO A 309 0.13 25.94 2.44
N GLY A 310 0.72 24.83 2.01
CA GLY A 310 0.35 24.12 0.78
C GLY A 310 -0.88 23.22 0.91
N ILE A 311 -1.38 22.97 2.13
CA ILE A 311 -2.60 22.20 2.34
C ILE A 311 -3.83 23.13 2.38
N HIS A 312 -5.02 22.61 2.00
CA HIS A 312 -6.26 23.37 2.07
C HIS A 312 -6.68 23.65 3.53
N PRO A 313 -7.27 24.83 3.87
CA PRO A 313 -7.66 25.15 5.25
C PRO A 313 -8.63 24.16 5.91
N ASP A 314 -9.50 23.50 5.15
CA ASP A 314 -10.48 22.54 5.68
C ASP A 314 -9.96 21.09 5.70
N VAL A 315 -8.67 20.89 5.41
CA VAL A 315 -8.03 19.58 5.30
C VAL A 315 -6.89 19.47 6.29
N ILE A 316 -6.72 18.31 6.87
CA ILE A 316 -5.47 17.87 7.52
C ILE A 316 -4.95 16.62 6.85
N SER A 317 -3.63 16.44 6.85
CA SER A 317 -2.99 15.22 6.36
C SER A 317 -2.20 14.55 7.49
N VAL A 318 -2.21 13.23 7.49
CA VAL A 318 -1.44 12.41 8.43
C VAL A 318 -0.75 11.30 7.63
N PRO A 319 0.58 11.12 7.75
CA PRO A 319 1.27 10.04 7.04
C PRO A 319 0.85 8.67 7.56
N LEU A 320 0.70 7.73 6.62
CA LEU A 320 0.54 6.31 6.91
C LEU A 320 1.89 5.66 7.23
N GLY A 321 1.84 4.49 7.85
CA GLY A 321 3.03 3.67 8.06
C GLY A 321 3.67 3.80 9.43
N TYR A 322 3.19 4.70 10.27
CA TYR A 322 3.64 4.90 11.65
C TYR A 322 2.67 4.31 12.68
N GLY A 323 3.11 4.21 13.93
CA GLY A 323 2.27 3.81 15.05
C GLY A 323 2.10 2.31 15.23
N HIS A 324 3.11 1.53 14.89
CA HIS A 324 3.16 0.09 15.13
C HIS A 324 3.24 -0.24 16.63
N GLU A 325 2.52 -1.27 17.03
CA GLU A 325 2.57 -1.88 18.37
C GLU A 325 3.51 -3.11 18.39
N ALA A 326 3.75 -3.69 17.20
CA ALA A 326 4.67 -4.79 16.95
C ALA A 326 5.64 -4.42 15.81
N MET A 327 5.95 -5.29 14.86
CA MET A 327 6.78 -5.08 13.67
C MET A 327 8.29 -4.96 13.92
N GLY A 328 8.77 -5.04 15.16
CA GLY A 328 10.18 -4.94 15.52
C GLY A 328 10.54 -3.64 16.24
N ARG A 329 11.81 -3.52 16.61
CA ARG A 329 12.26 -2.48 17.55
C ARG A 329 12.27 -1.07 16.97
N TYR A 330 12.41 -0.94 15.65
CA TYR A 330 12.50 0.37 14.98
C TYR A 330 11.13 0.93 14.61
N ALA A 331 10.13 0.06 14.45
CA ALA A 331 8.76 0.48 14.13
C ALA A 331 7.90 0.70 15.38
N ARG A 332 8.12 -0.12 16.42
CA ARG A 332 7.25 -0.14 17.60
C ARG A 332 7.32 1.15 18.40
N GLY A 333 6.16 1.77 18.58
CA GLY A 333 6.03 2.99 19.39
C GLY A 333 6.49 4.28 18.70
N VAL A 334 6.77 4.23 17.40
CA VAL A 334 7.15 5.40 16.60
C VAL A 334 5.91 5.96 15.90
N GLY A 335 5.56 7.21 16.20
CA GLY A 335 4.42 7.91 15.62
C GLY A 335 3.05 7.34 15.96
N ALA A 336 2.06 7.65 15.14
CA ALA A 336 0.66 7.28 15.32
C ALA A 336 0.07 6.58 14.09
N ASN A 337 -0.78 5.57 14.31
CA ASN A 337 -1.43 4.82 13.24
C ASN A 337 -2.69 5.52 12.76
N ALA A 338 -2.63 6.17 11.60
CA ALA A 338 -3.75 6.86 10.99
C ALA A 338 -4.89 5.92 10.51
N PHE A 339 -4.61 4.65 10.24
CA PHE A 339 -5.67 3.68 9.90
C PHE A 339 -6.70 3.51 11.02
N LYS A 340 -6.29 3.65 12.29
CA LYS A 340 -7.18 3.50 13.44
C LYS A 340 -8.36 4.47 13.46
N ILE A 341 -8.18 5.65 12.86
CA ILE A 341 -9.20 6.70 12.85
C ILE A 341 -10.00 6.78 11.55
N LEU A 342 -9.72 5.92 10.58
CA LEU A 342 -10.49 5.89 9.35
C LEU A 342 -11.89 5.33 9.58
N ASP A 343 -12.88 5.97 8.97
CA ASP A 343 -14.24 5.45 8.94
C ASP A 343 -14.32 4.29 7.92
N PRO A 344 -15.06 3.20 8.22
CA PRO A 344 -15.14 2.03 7.36
C PRO A 344 -16.11 2.27 6.21
N ILE A 345 -15.81 3.27 5.39
CA ILE A 345 -16.55 3.62 4.18
C ILE A 345 -15.83 3.00 2.99
N PHE A 346 -16.58 2.33 2.13
CA PHE A 346 -16.02 1.59 1.00
C PHE A 346 -16.68 2.04 -0.31
N ASP A 347 -15.90 2.06 -1.39
CA ASP A 347 -16.45 2.17 -2.73
C ASP A 347 -17.33 0.94 -3.02
N LYS A 348 -18.56 1.18 -3.48
CA LYS A 348 -19.56 0.13 -3.62
C LYS A 348 -19.28 -0.86 -4.75
N GLU A 349 -18.48 -0.46 -5.73
CA GLU A 349 -18.19 -1.28 -6.90
C GLU A 349 -16.89 -2.07 -6.74
N THR A 350 -15.85 -1.43 -6.15
CA THR A 350 -14.53 -2.04 -6.00
C THR A 350 -14.29 -2.64 -4.60
N GLY A 351 -15.08 -2.22 -3.61
CA GLY A 351 -14.84 -2.59 -2.20
C GLY A 351 -13.59 -1.95 -1.59
N GLU A 352 -12.98 -0.98 -2.27
CA GLU A 352 -11.83 -0.25 -1.74
C GLU A 352 -12.23 0.69 -0.61
N LEU A 353 -11.37 0.81 0.41
CA LEU A 353 -11.58 1.73 1.51
C LEU A 353 -11.47 3.17 1.02
N ALA A 354 -12.54 3.93 1.18
CA ALA A 354 -12.59 5.35 0.85
C ALA A 354 -11.88 6.17 1.94
N MET A 355 -10.56 6.12 1.96
CA MET A 355 -9.73 6.70 3.02
C MET A 355 -9.92 8.22 3.17
N HIS A 356 -10.33 8.92 2.12
CA HIS A 356 -10.52 10.37 2.10
C HIS A 356 -11.94 10.83 2.50
N GLU A 357 -12.83 9.89 2.85
CA GLU A 357 -14.18 10.22 3.33
C GLU A 357 -14.25 10.48 4.84
N THR A 358 -13.17 10.21 5.56
CA THR A 358 -13.15 10.38 7.01
C THR A 358 -13.12 11.85 7.39
N ARG A 359 -14.05 12.23 8.27
CA ARG A 359 -14.11 13.57 8.87
C ARG A 359 -13.56 13.53 10.28
N VAL A 360 -12.86 14.60 10.65
CA VAL A 360 -12.18 14.69 11.94
C VAL A 360 -12.33 16.05 12.61
N LYS A 361 -12.11 16.05 13.91
CA LYS A 361 -11.87 17.25 14.71
C LYS A 361 -10.46 17.18 15.31
N VAL A 362 -9.87 18.35 15.51
CA VAL A 362 -8.54 18.51 16.10
C VAL A 362 -8.61 19.36 17.35
N SER A 363 -7.94 18.94 18.41
CA SER A 363 -7.82 19.66 19.66
C SER A 363 -6.43 19.51 20.26
N LYS A 364 -5.95 20.49 21.01
CA LYS A 364 -4.68 20.37 21.74
C LYS A 364 -4.77 19.23 22.77
N ALA A 365 -3.73 18.39 22.83
CA ALA A 365 -3.72 17.18 23.64
C ALA A 365 -2.43 16.95 24.45
N GLY A 366 -1.45 17.82 24.34
CA GLY A 366 -0.18 17.64 25.04
C GLY A 366 0.72 18.87 25.00
N GLN A 367 1.94 18.68 25.50
CA GLN A 367 2.97 19.71 25.44
C GLN A 367 3.55 19.82 24.03
N ARG A 368 4.05 20.99 23.71
CA ARG A 368 4.76 21.25 22.47
C ARG A 368 6.09 20.50 22.45
N VAL A 369 6.40 19.89 21.31
CA VAL A 369 7.68 19.22 21.06
C VAL A 369 8.45 19.93 19.94
N VAL A 370 9.75 19.66 19.87
CA VAL A 370 10.56 20.05 18.73
C VAL A 370 10.45 18.94 17.69
N ILE A 371 9.93 19.27 16.51
CA ILE A 371 9.83 18.32 15.41
C ILE A 371 11.23 17.96 14.93
N VAL A 372 11.55 16.69 14.87
CA VAL A 372 12.82 16.20 14.35
C VAL A 372 12.82 16.25 12.83
N LYS A 373 13.70 17.10 12.28
CA LYS A 373 13.88 17.29 10.84
C LYS A 373 15.36 17.13 10.48
N ASP A 374 15.64 16.59 9.32
CA ASP A 374 17.01 16.44 8.84
C ASP A 374 17.74 17.80 8.70
N GLU A 375 17.00 18.87 8.39
CA GLU A 375 17.55 20.21 8.24
C GLU A 375 17.68 21.00 9.57
N GLY A 376 17.34 20.39 10.70
CA GLY A 376 17.40 21.03 12.03
C GLY A 376 16.33 22.10 12.27
N PRO A 377 16.29 22.71 13.48
CA PRO A 377 15.24 23.61 13.91
C PRO A 377 15.26 25.02 13.26
N ALA A 378 16.25 25.32 12.43
CA ALA A 378 16.50 26.67 11.90
C ALA A 378 15.63 27.10 10.72
N GLY A 379 14.44 26.55 10.60
CA GLY A 379 13.38 27.07 9.73
C GLY A 379 13.68 27.08 8.25
N GLY A 380 13.37 25.99 7.59
CA GLY A 380 13.33 25.87 6.13
C GLY A 380 14.68 25.56 5.49
N ASN A 381 14.59 25.11 4.26
CA ASN A 381 15.65 24.58 3.41
C ASN A 381 16.86 25.49 3.17
N GLN A 382 16.96 26.60 3.89
CA GLN A 382 18.06 27.58 3.73
C GLN A 382 19.07 27.55 4.88
N MET A 383 18.86 26.74 5.90
CA MET A 383 19.73 26.60 7.09
C MET A 383 20.20 27.97 7.67
N GLY A 384 19.27 28.92 7.77
CA GLY A 384 19.53 30.29 8.19
C GLY A 384 20.18 31.20 7.12
N ARG A 385 20.53 30.66 5.94
CA ARG A 385 21.05 31.47 4.81
C ARG A 385 19.91 32.10 4.03
N LYS A 386 20.06 33.35 3.62
CA LYS A 386 19.06 34.04 2.77
C LYS A 386 19.29 33.72 1.28
N ILE A 387 19.07 32.45 0.91
CA ILE A 387 19.21 32.01 -0.49
C ILE A 387 18.01 32.47 -1.33
N ALA A 388 16.80 32.45 -0.74
CA ALA A 388 15.61 33.00 -1.34
C ALA A 388 14.99 34.04 -0.41
N VAL A 389 14.68 35.22 -0.94
CA VAL A 389 14.09 36.31 -0.18
C VAL A 389 12.57 36.26 -0.39
N ARG A 390 11.81 36.15 0.70
CA ARG A 390 10.34 36.29 0.64
C ARG A 390 10.00 37.76 0.50
N MET A 391 9.33 38.12 -0.57
CA MET A 391 8.74 39.46 -0.76
C MET A 391 7.23 39.33 -0.93
N SER A 392 6.47 40.29 -0.45
CA SER A 392 5.05 40.35 -0.79
C SER A 392 4.88 40.71 -2.26
N SER A 393 3.85 40.17 -2.92
CA SER A 393 3.61 40.33 -4.36
C SER A 393 3.52 41.80 -4.81
N ASN A 394 3.09 42.68 -3.94
CA ASN A 394 3.01 44.14 -4.19
C ASN A 394 4.39 44.84 -4.19
N LYS A 395 5.46 44.14 -3.78
CA LYS A 395 6.84 44.64 -3.81
C LYS A 395 7.68 44.04 -4.94
N VAL A 396 7.10 43.15 -5.71
CA VAL A 396 7.78 42.54 -6.85
C VAL A 396 7.60 43.46 -8.05
N ASN A 397 8.69 44.12 -8.48
CA ASN A 397 8.68 44.89 -9.71
C ASN A 397 9.07 43.96 -10.86
N LEU A 398 8.11 43.52 -11.67
CA LEU A 398 8.31 42.63 -12.79
C LEU A 398 8.91 43.33 -14.02
N SER A 399 9.19 44.65 -13.95
CA SER A 399 9.76 45.41 -15.05
C SER A 399 11.30 45.56 -15.04
N GLU A 400 11.95 45.07 -13.99
CA GLU A 400 13.41 44.99 -13.96
C GLU A 400 13.82 43.61 -14.50
N GLU A 401 14.24 43.55 -15.76
CA GLU A 401 14.95 42.43 -16.35
C GLU A 401 16.26 42.19 -15.57
N VAL A 402 16.48 40.94 -15.14
CA VAL A 402 17.73 40.47 -14.57
C VAL A 402 18.71 40.17 -15.70
#